data_cc37072d6a90e136f3f89cfad39534a7
#
_entry.id   cc37072d6a90e136f3f89cfad39534a7
#
_cell.length_a   1.000
_cell.length_b   1.000
_cell.length_c   1.000
_cell.angle_alpha   90.00
_cell.angle_beta   90.00
_cell.angle_gamma   90.00
#
_symmetry.space_group_name_H-M   'P 1'
#
loop_
_entity.id
_entity.type
_entity.pdbx_description
1 polymer ?
#
loop_
_entity_poly.entity_id
_entity_poly.type
_entity_poly.pdbx_seq_one_letter_code
_entity_poly.pdbx_strand_id
1 'polypeptide(L)'
;TGLGKKPILDIVQKSATGAATNIIAGLGVGMISTFAPILLFAAAIWSSYAFAGFYGVAIAASAMMATTAMQLAIDAFGPIADNAGGIAEMSDLPDEVRERTDILDSVGNTTAAIGKGFAIASAALTALALFAAFVTFTGIDGINIFKAPVLAMLFVGGMVPVVFSALAMNAVGKAAMEMVKEVRRQFKEIPGIMEYKAEPEYDKCVAISTEASLKEMMLPGAMTIIFPLVVAFLPMAFGYTGQESAEMLGGYMAGVAVSGVLWAIFQNNAGGAWDNAKKSFEAGVMIDGEMTYKGSEAHKAAVTGDTVGDPFKDTSGPSMNILIKLTCLVGLVIAPILGDGHDTHSEVASAAPVELRQEVMKMKLKGVDANVHGPVFQGLVKVAMDVTVDSDRVTEAVMNLTSEDGSFEATFSSVEGIFDGMMFHASGTVTTKDETQFNADVDFHRNENGDVIDFNIAIH
;
A
#
# COMPACT_ATOMS: atom_id res chain seq x y z
N THR A 1 0.64 10.29 -20.69
CA THR A 1 -0.29 11.45 -20.79
C THR A 1 0.35 12.69 -21.45
N GLY A 2 1.66 12.69 -21.79
CA GLY A 2 2.36 13.86 -22.34
C GLY A 2 1.81 14.32 -23.68
N LEU A 3 1.66 15.67 -23.84
CA LEU A 3 1.22 16.31 -25.07
C LEU A 3 2.09 15.89 -26.27
N GLY A 4 1.47 15.67 -27.43
CA GLY A 4 2.15 15.25 -28.66
C GLY A 4 2.70 13.81 -28.65
N LYS A 5 2.49 13.02 -27.58
CA LYS A 5 2.86 11.60 -27.52
C LYS A 5 1.81 10.71 -28.16
N LYS A 6 2.25 9.56 -28.68
CA LYS A 6 1.40 8.63 -29.43
C LYS A 6 0.03 8.33 -28.77
N PRO A 7 -0.08 8.05 -27.45
CA PRO A 7 -1.39 7.77 -26.85
C PRO A 7 -2.37 8.96 -26.93
N ILE A 8 -1.85 10.19 -26.80
CA ILE A 8 -2.67 11.40 -26.90
C ILE A 8 -3.09 11.64 -28.34
N LEU A 9 -2.16 11.50 -29.28
CA LEU A 9 -2.43 11.66 -30.71
C LEU A 9 -3.45 10.62 -31.20
N ASP A 10 -3.47 9.41 -30.63
CA ASP A 10 -4.47 8.39 -30.95
C ASP A 10 -5.87 8.83 -30.53
N ILE A 11 -6.02 9.40 -29.31
CA ILE A 11 -7.30 9.98 -28.86
C ILE A 11 -7.71 11.15 -29.75
N VAL A 12 -6.79 12.04 -30.10
CA VAL A 12 -7.03 13.18 -30.99
C VAL A 12 -7.55 12.71 -32.34
N GLN A 13 -6.90 11.72 -32.93
CA GLN A 13 -7.30 11.17 -34.23
C GLN A 13 -8.69 10.53 -34.17
N LYS A 14 -8.99 9.80 -33.06
CA LYS A 14 -10.33 9.21 -32.84
C LYS A 14 -11.41 10.26 -32.58
N SER A 15 -11.04 11.45 -32.11
CA SER A 15 -11.98 12.58 -31.96
C SER A 15 -12.58 13.04 -33.29
N ALA A 16 -11.85 12.88 -34.40
CA ALA A 16 -12.37 13.19 -35.73
C ALA A 16 -13.61 12.40 -36.14
N THR A 17 -13.79 11.21 -35.56
CA THR A 17 -14.96 10.36 -35.83
C THR A 17 -16.10 10.57 -34.81
N GLY A 18 -15.89 11.38 -33.77
CA GLY A 18 -16.91 11.79 -32.81
C GLY A 18 -16.61 11.44 -31.35
N ALA A 19 -17.51 11.86 -30.47
CA ALA A 19 -17.35 11.73 -29.02
C ALA A 19 -17.26 10.26 -28.54
N ALA A 20 -18.05 9.36 -29.13
CA ALA A 20 -18.04 7.94 -28.71
C ALA A 20 -16.67 7.28 -28.93
N THR A 21 -16.07 7.51 -30.08
CA THR A 21 -14.73 6.97 -30.41
C THR A 21 -13.63 7.61 -29.60
N ASN A 22 -13.73 8.91 -29.28
CA ASN A 22 -12.85 9.59 -28.33
C ASN A 22 -12.92 8.92 -26.93
N ILE A 23 -14.14 8.69 -26.41
CA ILE A 23 -14.33 8.06 -25.10
C ILE A 23 -13.70 6.66 -25.10
N ILE A 24 -13.98 5.83 -26.11
CA ILE A 24 -13.42 4.48 -26.21
C ILE A 24 -11.88 4.52 -26.27
N ALA A 25 -11.32 5.46 -27.02
CA ALA A 25 -9.86 5.61 -27.13
C ALA A 25 -9.20 5.95 -25.79
N GLY A 26 -9.76 6.90 -25.05
CA GLY A 26 -9.23 7.29 -23.74
C GLY A 26 -9.37 6.20 -22.68
N LEU A 27 -10.49 5.45 -22.68
CA LEU A 27 -10.63 4.25 -21.84
C LEU A 27 -9.54 3.22 -22.16
N GLY A 28 -9.30 2.96 -23.46
CA GLY A 28 -8.27 2.02 -23.92
C GLY A 28 -6.87 2.45 -23.49
N VAL A 29 -6.53 3.75 -23.66
CA VAL A 29 -5.24 4.32 -23.21
C VAL A 29 -5.08 4.18 -21.71
N GLY A 30 -6.12 4.51 -20.92
CA GLY A 30 -6.09 4.36 -19.47
C GLY A 30 -5.90 2.90 -19.02
N MET A 31 -6.61 1.95 -19.62
CA MET A 31 -6.48 0.51 -19.29
C MET A 31 -5.08 -0.01 -19.60
N ILE A 32 -4.54 0.27 -20.79
CA ILE A 32 -3.18 -0.17 -21.16
C ILE A 32 -2.13 0.47 -20.26
N SER A 33 -2.35 1.68 -19.78
CA SER A 33 -1.41 2.40 -18.91
C SER A 33 -1.17 1.72 -17.56
N THR A 34 -2.00 0.78 -17.15
CA THR A 34 -1.81 0.02 -15.91
C THR A 34 -0.70 -1.02 -16.01
N PHE A 35 -0.38 -1.48 -17.22
CA PHE A 35 0.50 -2.63 -17.45
C PHE A 35 1.90 -2.43 -16.86
N ALA A 36 2.63 -1.41 -17.30
CA ALA A 36 4.00 -1.19 -16.88
C ALA A 36 4.12 -0.83 -15.38
N PRO A 37 3.31 0.09 -14.82
CA PRO A 37 3.34 0.38 -13.38
C PRO A 37 3.08 -0.82 -12.50
N ILE A 38 2.14 -1.70 -12.87
CA ILE A 38 1.83 -2.89 -12.08
C ILE A 38 2.98 -3.89 -12.10
N LEU A 39 3.64 -4.10 -13.23
CA LEU A 39 4.82 -4.96 -13.30
C LEU A 39 5.99 -4.43 -12.45
N LEU A 40 6.25 -3.12 -12.53
CA LEU A 40 7.29 -2.48 -11.71
C LEU A 40 6.94 -2.55 -10.22
N PHE A 41 5.69 -2.36 -9.88
CA PHE A 41 5.20 -2.46 -8.52
C PHE A 41 5.33 -3.88 -7.97
N ALA A 42 4.94 -4.90 -8.74
CA ALA A 42 5.10 -6.30 -8.37
C ALA A 42 6.58 -6.67 -8.19
N ALA A 43 7.45 -6.21 -9.08
CA ALA A 43 8.90 -6.40 -8.96
C ALA A 43 9.47 -5.73 -7.71
N ALA A 44 9.01 -4.50 -7.38
CA ALA A 44 9.44 -3.79 -6.18
C ALA A 44 9.01 -4.51 -4.89
N ILE A 45 7.78 -5.00 -4.82
CA ILE A 45 7.29 -5.80 -3.69
C ILE A 45 8.13 -7.07 -3.54
N TRP A 46 8.29 -7.83 -4.62
CA TRP A 46 9.01 -9.10 -4.58
C TRP A 46 10.47 -8.92 -4.16
N SER A 47 11.18 -7.97 -4.77
CA SER A 47 12.58 -7.71 -4.42
C SER A 47 12.74 -7.22 -2.98
N SER A 48 11.91 -6.26 -2.54
CA SER A 48 11.96 -5.75 -1.17
C SER A 48 11.67 -6.83 -0.14
N TYR A 49 10.71 -7.70 -0.43
CA TYR A 49 10.39 -8.85 0.42
C TYR A 49 11.51 -9.88 0.44
N ALA A 50 12.14 -10.16 -0.70
CA ALA A 50 13.26 -11.11 -0.79
C ALA A 50 14.49 -10.66 0.00
N PHE A 51 14.71 -9.34 0.12
CA PHE A 51 15.85 -8.79 0.88
C PHE A 51 15.61 -8.74 2.39
N ALA A 52 14.42 -8.40 2.85
CA ALA A 52 14.17 -8.16 4.27
C ALA A 52 12.69 -8.41 4.68
N GLY A 53 12.01 -9.36 4.05
CA GLY A 53 10.63 -9.72 4.39
C GLY A 53 9.67 -8.54 4.35
N PHE A 54 8.66 -8.55 5.19
CA PHE A 54 7.70 -7.44 5.30
C PHE A 54 8.33 -6.12 5.75
N TYR A 55 9.40 -6.19 6.54
CA TYR A 55 10.18 -5.01 6.93
C TYR A 55 10.80 -4.33 5.70
N GLY A 56 11.36 -5.09 4.77
CA GLY A 56 11.88 -4.57 3.51
C GLY A 56 10.83 -3.83 2.69
N VAL A 57 9.59 -4.35 2.64
CA VAL A 57 8.47 -3.67 1.97
C VAL A 57 8.10 -2.36 2.67
N ALA A 58 8.08 -2.34 4.01
CA ALA A 58 7.81 -1.13 4.78
C ALA A 58 8.89 -0.06 4.58
N ILE A 59 10.16 -0.45 4.54
CA ILE A 59 11.28 0.46 4.23
C ILE A 59 11.18 0.98 2.79
N ALA A 60 10.80 0.14 1.82
CA ALA A 60 10.59 0.58 0.44
C ALA A 60 9.47 1.63 0.33
N ALA A 61 8.36 1.44 1.06
CA ALA A 61 7.29 2.43 1.17
C ALA A 61 7.78 3.75 1.77
N SER A 62 8.52 3.68 2.89
CA SER A 62 9.08 4.85 3.56
C SER A 62 10.10 5.60 2.68
N ALA A 63 10.99 4.87 2.01
CA ALA A 63 11.97 5.45 1.10
C ALA A 63 11.30 6.12 -0.11
N MET A 64 10.25 5.50 -0.68
CA MET A 64 9.46 6.12 -1.73
C MET A 64 8.86 7.45 -1.26
N MET A 65 8.38 7.52 -0.02
CA MET A 65 7.76 8.72 0.54
C MET A 65 8.76 9.85 0.87
N ALA A 66 10.07 9.61 0.82
CA ALA A 66 11.09 10.64 1.03
C ALA A 66 10.97 11.83 0.05
N THR A 67 10.43 11.61 -1.16
CA THR A 67 10.23 12.65 -2.17
C THR A 67 8.83 13.28 -2.14
N THR A 68 8.01 12.98 -1.14
CA THR A 68 6.59 13.41 -1.08
C THR A 68 6.43 14.93 -1.17
N ALA A 69 7.25 15.72 -0.50
CA ALA A 69 7.17 17.18 -0.52
C ALA A 69 7.32 17.72 -1.96
N MET A 70 8.29 17.19 -2.70
CA MET A 70 8.49 17.56 -4.12
C MET A 70 7.31 17.12 -4.99
N GLN A 71 6.82 15.89 -4.80
CA GLN A 71 5.70 15.35 -5.57
C GLN A 71 4.41 16.17 -5.34
N LEU A 72 4.13 16.57 -4.10
CA LEU A 72 3.00 17.41 -3.76
C LEU A 72 3.12 18.82 -4.33
N ALA A 73 4.32 19.41 -4.32
CA ALA A 73 4.56 20.73 -4.96
C ALA A 73 4.31 20.67 -6.47
N ILE A 74 4.73 19.59 -7.13
CA ILE A 74 4.49 19.37 -8.56
C ILE A 74 3.01 19.12 -8.84
N ASP A 75 2.31 18.37 -7.99
CA ASP A 75 0.87 18.12 -8.14
C ASP A 75 0.05 19.40 -7.97
N ALA A 76 0.41 20.24 -7.00
CA ALA A 76 -0.24 21.55 -6.78
C ALA A 76 -0.02 22.54 -7.95
N PHE A 77 1.04 22.41 -8.72
CA PHE A 77 1.31 23.21 -9.89
C PHE A 77 0.22 23.08 -10.97
N GLY A 78 -0.34 21.87 -11.16
CA GLY A 78 -1.38 21.61 -12.15
C GLY A 78 -2.60 22.53 -12.03
N PRO A 79 -3.33 22.50 -10.88
CA PRO A 79 -4.47 23.41 -10.65
C PRO A 79 -4.12 24.90 -10.74
N ILE A 80 -2.91 25.29 -10.34
CA ILE A 80 -2.46 26.68 -10.45
C ILE A 80 -2.34 27.09 -11.91
N ALA A 81 -1.73 26.25 -12.75
CA ALA A 81 -1.55 26.51 -14.16
C ALA A 81 -2.89 26.55 -14.92
N ASP A 82 -3.81 25.61 -14.62
CA ASP A 82 -5.15 25.57 -15.20
C ASP A 82 -5.96 26.83 -14.86
N ASN A 83 -6.00 27.22 -13.58
CA ASN A 83 -6.68 28.46 -13.17
C ASN A 83 -6.02 29.71 -13.77
N ALA A 84 -4.70 29.76 -13.89
CA ALA A 84 -4.01 30.86 -14.56
C ALA A 84 -4.45 31.00 -16.02
N GLY A 85 -4.59 29.86 -16.73
CA GLY A 85 -5.14 29.82 -18.08
C GLY A 85 -6.55 30.33 -18.18
N GLY A 86 -7.42 29.92 -17.25
CA GLY A 86 -8.80 30.44 -17.16
C GLY A 86 -8.86 31.92 -16.93
N ILE A 87 -8.03 32.47 -16.03
CA ILE A 87 -7.96 33.92 -15.78
C ILE A 87 -7.47 34.66 -17.04
N ALA A 88 -6.46 34.13 -17.72
CA ALA A 88 -5.94 34.74 -18.96
C ALA A 88 -7.03 34.83 -20.05
N GLU A 89 -7.82 33.76 -20.21
CA GLU A 89 -8.92 33.71 -21.17
C GLU A 89 -10.06 34.68 -20.80
N MET A 90 -10.52 34.65 -19.54
CA MET A 90 -11.63 35.50 -19.08
C MET A 90 -11.28 37.00 -19.05
N SER A 91 -9.98 37.33 -19.00
CA SER A 91 -9.49 38.73 -18.98
C SER A 91 -9.10 39.23 -20.35
N ASP A 92 -9.40 38.48 -21.43
CA ASP A 92 -9.04 38.84 -22.82
C ASP A 92 -7.57 39.24 -22.95
N LEU A 93 -6.66 38.52 -22.26
CA LEU A 93 -5.22 38.76 -22.37
C LEU A 93 -4.70 38.38 -23.78
N PRO A 94 -3.58 38.98 -24.23
CA PRO A 94 -3.00 38.65 -25.53
C PRO A 94 -2.82 37.15 -25.73
N ASP A 95 -3.01 36.65 -26.95
CA ASP A 95 -2.92 35.24 -27.32
C ASP A 95 -1.62 34.59 -26.86
N GLU A 96 -0.49 35.32 -26.85
CA GLU A 96 0.81 34.81 -26.35
C GLU A 96 0.76 34.40 -24.85
N VAL A 97 -0.05 35.07 -24.04
CA VAL A 97 -0.22 34.74 -22.62
C VAL A 97 -1.00 33.46 -22.50
N ARG A 98 -2.07 33.34 -23.29
CA ARG A 98 -2.89 32.13 -23.33
C ARG A 98 -2.08 30.92 -23.81
N GLU A 99 -1.28 31.04 -24.86
CA GLU A 99 -0.41 29.99 -25.36
C GLU A 99 0.56 29.48 -24.26
N ARG A 100 1.17 30.39 -23.52
CA ARG A 100 2.07 30.02 -22.40
C ARG A 100 1.34 29.33 -21.27
N THR A 101 0.16 29.81 -20.88
CA THR A 101 -0.62 29.17 -19.80
C THR A 101 -1.13 27.79 -20.23
N ASP A 102 -1.51 27.60 -21.48
CA ASP A 102 -1.95 26.30 -22.01
C ASP A 102 -0.82 25.27 -22.04
N ILE A 103 0.41 25.69 -22.37
CA ILE A 103 1.59 24.83 -22.29
C ILE A 103 1.83 24.43 -20.84
N LEU A 104 1.80 25.36 -19.90
CA LEU A 104 1.99 25.09 -18.47
C LEU A 104 0.92 24.13 -17.92
N ASP A 105 -0.34 24.35 -18.31
CA ASP A 105 -1.46 23.49 -17.90
C ASP A 105 -1.30 22.06 -18.47
N SER A 106 -0.90 21.90 -19.73
CA SER A 106 -0.64 20.58 -20.30
C SER A 106 0.50 19.80 -19.60
N VAL A 107 1.50 20.55 -19.09
CA VAL A 107 2.55 19.98 -18.22
C VAL A 107 1.93 19.62 -16.86
N GLY A 108 1.08 20.48 -16.31
CA GLY A 108 0.34 20.24 -15.05
C GLY A 108 -0.45 18.94 -15.11
N ASN A 109 -1.21 18.69 -16.15
CA ASN A 109 -1.97 17.46 -16.37
C ASN A 109 -1.07 16.22 -16.41
N THR A 110 0.10 16.32 -17.02
CA THR A 110 1.07 15.22 -17.08
C THR A 110 1.70 14.96 -15.72
N THR A 111 2.14 16.00 -15.02
CA THR A 111 2.76 15.87 -13.69
C THR A 111 1.77 15.43 -12.63
N ALA A 112 0.52 15.88 -12.69
CA ALA A 112 -0.56 15.42 -11.82
C ALA A 112 -0.82 13.91 -11.99
N ALA A 113 -0.83 13.39 -13.22
CA ALA A 113 -0.96 11.96 -13.47
C ALA A 113 0.20 11.16 -12.85
N ILE A 114 1.43 11.67 -12.92
CA ILE A 114 2.62 11.06 -12.31
C ILE A 114 2.54 11.12 -10.78
N GLY A 115 2.21 12.29 -10.20
CA GLY A 115 2.10 12.49 -8.75
C GLY A 115 1.00 11.62 -8.13
N LYS A 116 -0.15 11.51 -8.81
CA LYS A 116 -1.24 10.60 -8.40
C LYS A 116 -0.82 9.13 -8.51
N GLY A 117 -0.07 8.74 -9.55
CA GLY A 117 0.52 7.41 -9.67
C GLY A 117 1.48 7.09 -8.51
N PHE A 118 2.32 8.05 -8.11
CA PHE A 118 3.17 7.96 -6.92
C PHE A 118 2.33 7.75 -5.64
N ALA A 119 1.28 8.55 -5.43
CA ALA A 119 0.41 8.43 -4.27
C ALA A 119 -0.26 7.04 -4.17
N ILE A 120 -0.67 6.48 -5.31
CA ILE A 120 -1.29 5.15 -5.39
C ILE A 120 -0.28 4.05 -5.08
N ALA A 121 0.92 4.11 -5.65
CA ALA A 121 1.98 3.13 -5.39
C ALA A 121 2.42 3.16 -3.92
N SER A 122 2.57 4.36 -3.33
CA SER A 122 2.85 4.51 -1.90
C SER A 122 1.73 3.95 -1.01
N ALA A 123 0.45 4.14 -1.43
CA ALA A 123 -0.69 3.58 -0.71
C ALA A 123 -0.66 2.05 -0.70
N ALA A 124 -0.35 1.44 -1.85
CA ALA A 124 -0.30 0.00 -1.98
C ALA A 124 0.83 -0.63 -1.16
N LEU A 125 2.04 -0.04 -1.16
CA LEU A 125 3.15 -0.49 -0.32
C LEU A 125 2.84 -0.31 1.18
N THR A 126 2.24 0.83 1.55
CA THR A 126 1.80 1.07 2.94
C THR A 126 0.72 0.08 3.35
N ALA A 127 -0.24 -0.21 2.47
CA ALA A 127 -1.27 -1.21 2.73
C ALA A 127 -0.65 -2.59 3.03
N LEU A 128 0.36 -3.01 2.27
CA LEU A 128 1.04 -4.28 2.50
C LEU A 128 1.80 -4.30 3.85
N ALA A 129 2.41 -3.18 4.25
CA ALA A 129 3.01 -3.05 5.58
C ALA A 129 1.96 -3.13 6.70
N LEU A 130 0.79 -2.49 6.51
CA LEU A 130 -0.34 -2.59 7.44
C LEU A 130 -0.93 -4.01 7.49
N PHE A 131 -0.90 -4.75 6.38
CA PHE A 131 -1.27 -6.17 6.37
C PHE A 131 -0.38 -7.01 7.26
N ALA A 132 0.94 -6.81 7.20
CA ALA A 132 1.88 -7.51 8.06
C ALA A 132 1.58 -7.24 9.55
N ALA A 133 1.35 -5.97 9.90
CA ALA A 133 0.94 -5.59 11.25
C ALA A 133 -0.41 -6.24 11.64
N PHE A 134 -1.41 -6.24 10.74
CA PHE A 134 -2.71 -6.86 10.96
C PHE A 134 -2.58 -8.35 11.27
N VAL A 135 -1.80 -9.10 10.48
CA VAL A 135 -1.53 -10.52 10.71
C VAL A 135 -0.91 -10.74 12.09
N THR A 136 0.05 -9.92 12.47
CA THR A 136 0.69 -9.99 13.80
C THR A 136 -0.31 -9.72 14.94
N PHE A 137 -1.13 -8.67 14.82
CA PHE A 137 -2.08 -8.31 15.89
C PHE A 137 -3.26 -9.26 16.02
N THR A 138 -3.68 -9.92 14.93
CA THR A 138 -4.75 -10.92 14.96
C THR A 138 -4.26 -12.31 15.35
N GLY A 139 -2.95 -12.55 15.28
CA GLY A 139 -2.36 -13.87 15.56
C GLY A 139 -2.67 -14.94 14.52
N ILE A 140 -3.11 -14.55 13.31
CA ILE A 140 -3.32 -15.49 12.21
C ILE A 140 -1.99 -15.80 11.49
N ASP A 141 -1.82 -17.02 11.00
CA ASP A 141 -0.61 -17.44 10.26
C ASP A 141 -0.49 -16.78 8.89
N GLY A 142 -1.61 -16.28 8.35
CA GLY A 142 -1.68 -15.65 7.03
C GLY A 142 -3.09 -15.64 6.47
N ILE A 143 -3.23 -15.14 5.23
CA ILE A 143 -4.53 -15.02 4.55
C ILE A 143 -4.62 -16.13 3.49
N ASN A 144 -5.35 -17.19 3.79
CA ASN A 144 -5.49 -18.34 2.91
C ASN A 144 -6.66 -18.17 1.95
N ILE A 145 -6.36 -17.77 0.71
CA ILE A 145 -7.36 -17.57 -0.35
C ILE A 145 -8.04 -18.87 -0.84
N PHE A 146 -7.55 -20.05 -0.48
CA PHE A 146 -8.21 -21.32 -0.80
C PHE A 146 -9.39 -21.62 0.14
N LYS A 147 -9.51 -20.92 1.26
CA LYS A 147 -10.70 -20.98 2.11
C LYS A 147 -11.84 -20.21 1.41
N ALA A 148 -12.95 -20.88 1.14
CA ALA A 148 -14.09 -20.30 0.41
C ALA A 148 -14.63 -18.99 1.01
N PRO A 149 -14.77 -18.83 2.34
CA PRO A 149 -15.18 -17.55 2.93
C PRO A 149 -14.19 -16.41 2.67
N VAL A 150 -12.89 -16.68 2.74
CA VAL A 150 -11.82 -15.69 2.47
C VAL A 150 -11.84 -15.26 1.00
N LEU A 151 -11.98 -16.23 0.09
CA LEU A 151 -12.10 -15.96 -1.35
C LEU A 151 -13.35 -15.14 -1.66
N ALA A 152 -14.49 -15.45 -1.02
CA ALA A 152 -15.72 -14.68 -1.18
C ALA A 152 -15.51 -13.21 -0.76
N MET A 153 -14.85 -12.97 0.38
CA MET A 153 -14.56 -11.62 0.85
C MET A 153 -13.51 -10.90 -0.01
N LEU A 154 -12.60 -11.62 -0.66
CA LEU A 154 -11.70 -11.05 -1.66
C LEU A 154 -12.48 -10.51 -2.87
N PHE A 155 -13.47 -11.22 -3.37
CA PHE A 155 -14.35 -10.73 -4.43
C PHE A 155 -15.16 -9.51 -3.99
N VAL A 156 -15.71 -9.52 -2.77
CA VAL A 156 -16.41 -8.36 -2.20
C VAL A 156 -15.45 -7.17 -2.12
N GLY A 157 -14.24 -7.36 -1.61
CA GLY A 157 -13.21 -6.33 -1.58
C GLY A 157 -12.85 -5.80 -2.98
N GLY A 158 -12.71 -6.68 -3.97
CA GLY A 158 -12.45 -6.31 -5.35
C GLY A 158 -13.56 -5.47 -6.00
N MET A 159 -14.81 -5.68 -5.60
CA MET A 159 -15.97 -4.90 -6.04
C MET A 159 -15.98 -3.47 -5.48
N VAL A 160 -15.51 -3.29 -4.23
CA VAL A 160 -15.65 -2.03 -3.49
C VAL A 160 -15.07 -0.81 -4.23
N PRO A 161 -13.85 -0.84 -4.80
CA PRO A 161 -13.32 0.29 -5.57
C PRO A 161 -14.18 0.68 -6.77
N VAL A 162 -14.81 -0.30 -7.43
CA VAL A 162 -15.69 -0.06 -8.58
C VAL A 162 -16.98 0.65 -8.14
N VAL A 163 -17.61 0.17 -7.08
CA VAL A 163 -18.82 0.80 -6.51
C VAL A 163 -18.51 2.18 -5.94
N PHE A 164 -17.41 2.32 -5.21
CA PHE A 164 -16.94 3.60 -4.69
C PHE A 164 -16.73 4.62 -5.82
N SER A 165 -16.09 4.19 -6.92
CA SER A 165 -15.89 5.03 -8.11
C SER A 165 -17.20 5.50 -8.70
N ALA A 166 -18.18 4.61 -8.83
CA ALA A 166 -19.50 4.95 -9.34
C ALA A 166 -20.22 5.96 -8.44
N LEU A 167 -20.15 5.79 -7.12
CA LEU A 167 -20.73 6.74 -6.16
C LEU A 167 -20.04 8.10 -6.23
N ALA A 168 -18.70 8.14 -6.29
CA ALA A 168 -17.94 9.38 -6.41
C ALA A 168 -18.29 10.15 -7.71
N MET A 169 -18.35 9.45 -8.85
CA MET A 169 -18.73 10.08 -10.11
C MET A 169 -20.16 10.64 -10.09
N ASN A 170 -21.10 9.88 -9.51
CA ASN A 170 -22.49 10.36 -9.35
C ASN A 170 -22.54 11.59 -8.41
N ALA A 171 -21.73 11.62 -7.36
CA ALA A 171 -21.62 12.75 -6.44
C ALA A 171 -21.13 14.02 -7.17
N VAL A 172 -20.07 13.88 -7.99
CA VAL A 172 -19.57 14.99 -8.84
C VAL A 172 -20.68 15.50 -9.78
N GLY A 173 -21.39 14.58 -10.46
CA GLY A 173 -22.47 14.94 -11.37
C GLY A 173 -23.60 15.73 -10.69
N LYS A 174 -23.98 15.35 -9.47
CA LYS A 174 -24.98 16.08 -8.68
C LYS A 174 -24.48 17.46 -8.27
N ALA A 175 -23.27 17.57 -7.75
CA ALA A 175 -22.67 18.83 -7.34
C ALA A 175 -22.56 19.79 -8.54
N ALA A 176 -22.10 19.30 -9.69
CA ALA A 176 -22.04 20.07 -10.93
C ALA A 176 -23.43 20.55 -11.38
N MET A 177 -24.47 19.71 -11.24
CA MET A 177 -25.83 20.11 -11.61
C MET A 177 -26.39 21.22 -10.73
N GLU A 178 -26.08 21.22 -9.43
CA GLU A 178 -26.47 22.33 -8.54
C GLU A 178 -25.78 23.66 -8.96
N MET A 179 -24.51 23.60 -9.34
CA MET A 179 -23.79 24.75 -9.88
C MET A 179 -24.40 25.23 -11.20
N VAL A 180 -24.73 24.33 -12.12
CA VAL A 180 -25.38 24.68 -13.40
C VAL A 180 -26.72 25.40 -13.15
N LYS A 181 -27.52 24.95 -12.18
CA LYS A 181 -28.79 25.60 -11.83
C LYS A 181 -28.54 27.01 -11.31
N GLU A 182 -27.55 27.21 -10.47
CA GLU A 182 -27.22 28.53 -9.92
C GLU A 182 -26.73 29.50 -11.00
N VAL A 183 -25.82 29.05 -11.86
CA VAL A 183 -25.34 29.90 -12.99
C VAL A 183 -26.49 30.31 -13.90
N ARG A 184 -27.39 29.36 -14.24
CA ARG A 184 -28.59 29.65 -15.03
C ARG A 184 -29.53 30.64 -14.33
N ARG A 185 -29.67 30.53 -13.00
CA ARG A 185 -30.44 31.50 -12.20
C ARG A 185 -29.86 32.89 -12.33
N GLN A 186 -28.53 33.03 -12.13
CA GLN A 186 -27.84 34.31 -12.21
C GLN A 186 -28.02 34.96 -13.60
N PHE A 187 -27.87 34.19 -14.67
CA PHE A 187 -28.07 34.68 -16.03
C PHE A 187 -29.51 35.18 -16.28
N LYS A 188 -30.49 34.57 -15.61
CA LYS A 188 -31.90 34.98 -15.75
C LYS A 188 -32.31 36.14 -14.86
N GLU A 189 -31.77 36.18 -13.63
CA GLU A 189 -32.26 37.06 -12.56
C GLU A 189 -31.39 38.31 -12.32
N ILE A 190 -30.12 38.31 -12.77
CA ILE A 190 -29.21 39.43 -12.61
C ILE A 190 -29.14 40.25 -13.92
N PRO A 191 -29.80 41.42 -14.00
CA PRO A 191 -29.77 42.25 -15.21
C PRO A 191 -28.35 42.76 -15.51
N GLY A 192 -27.90 42.61 -16.74
CA GLY A 192 -26.61 43.13 -17.18
C GLY A 192 -25.42 42.21 -16.94
N ILE A 193 -25.64 40.99 -16.41
CA ILE A 193 -24.57 40.02 -16.21
C ILE A 193 -23.95 39.54 -17.52
N MET A 194 -24.80 39.36 -18.57
CA MET A 194 -24.35 38.95 -19.90
C MET A 194 -23.60 40.04 -20.65
N GLU A 195 -23.79 41.30 -20.29
CA GLU A 195 -23.11 42.46 -20.85
C GLU A 195 -21.96 42.95 -19.96
N TYR A 196 -21.53 42.11 -18.99
CA TYR A 196 -20.45 42.44 -18.04
C TYR A 196 -20.67 43.75 -17.26
N LYS A 197 -21.95 44.15 -17.04
CA LYS A 197 -22.33 45.34 -16.27
C LYS A 197 -22.70 45.06 -14.83
N ALA A 198 -22.92 43.79 -14.50
CA ALA A 198 -23.20 43.33 -13.16
C ALA A 198 -22.21 42.20 -12.81
N GLU A 199 -21.77 42.16 -11.54
CA GLU A 199 -20.88 41.10 -11.04
C GLU A 199 -21.69 39.82 -10.71
N PRO A 200 -21.16 38.62 -11.04
CA PRO A 200 -21.74 37.36 -10.60
C PRO A 200 -21.67 37.18 -9.08
N GLU A 201 -22.65 36.47 -8.52
CA GLU A 201 -22.67 36.08 -7.10
C GLU A 201 -21.69 34.90 -6.86
N TYR A 202 -20.37 35.16 -6.90
CA TYR A 202 -19.33 34.15 -6.76
C TYR A 202 -19.40 33.44 -5.41
N ASP A 203 -19.59 34.15 -4.32
CA ASP A 203 -19.70 33.61 -2.96
C ASP A 203 -20.77 32.53 -2.86
N LYS A 204 -21.89 32.73 -3.56
CA LYS A 204 -22.99 31.78 -3.60
C LYS A 204 -22.62 30.54 -4.39
N CYS A 205 -21.90 30.67 -5.49
CA CYS A 205 -21.37 29.55 -6.25
C CYS A 205 -20.41 28.73 -5.41
N VAL A 206 -19.48 29.37 -4.70
CA VAL A 206 -18.53 28.68 -3.80
C VAL A 206 -19.26 27.95 -2.67
N ALA A 207 -20.27 28.61 -2.05
CA ALA A 207 -21.06 27.99 -0.97
C ALA A 207 -21.81 26.75 -1.46
N ILE A 208 -22.49 26.83 -2.62
CA ILE A 208 -23.20 25.69 -3.22
C ILE A 208 -22.23 24.54 -3.55
N SER A 209 -21.11 24.84 -4.18
CA SER A 209 -20.09 23.81 -4.52
C SER A 209 -19.56 23.10 -3.28
N THR A 210 -19.24 23.86 -2.23
CA THR A 210 -18.70 23.32 -0.97
C THR A 210 -19.74 22.45 -0.25
N GLU A 211 -20.97 22.94 -0.11
CA GLU A 211 -22.05 22.21 0.56
C GLU A 211 -22.39 20.91 -0.19
N ALA A 212 -22.54 20.98 -1.51
CA ALA A 212 -22.83 19.82 -2.34
C ALA A 212 -21.70 18.79 -2.26
N SER A 213 -20.43 19.21 -2.32
CA SER A 213 -19.27 18.33 -2.23
C SER A 213 -19.22 17.58 -0.89
N LEU A 214 -19.41 18.27 0.22
CA LEU A 214 -19.42 17.66 1.54
C LEU A 214 -20.56 16.65 1.69
N LYS A 215 -21.78 17.02 1.27
CA LYS A 215 -22.97 16.18 1.38
C LYS A 215 -22.88 14.92 0.52
N GLU A 216 -22.49 15.06 -0.74
CA GLU A 216 -22.47 13.95 -1.68
C GLU A 216 -21.31 12.97 -1.42
N MET A 217 -20.23 13.43 -0.77
CA MET A 217 -19.12 12.55 -0.38
C MET A 217 -19.33 11.79 0.94
N MET A 218 -20.43 12.06 1.67
CA MET A 218 -20.74 11.31 2.91
C MET A 218 -20.94 9.82 2.67
N LEU A 219 -21.65 9.43 1.63
CA LEU A 219 -21.93 8.02 1.34
C LEU A 219 -20.67 7.25 0.89
N PRO A 220 -19.87 7.73 -0.06
CA PRO A 220 -18.58 7.10 -0.39
C PRO A 220 -17.66 7.00 0.83
N GLY A 221 -17.56 8.07 1.62
CA GLY A 221 -16.75 8.10 2.85
C GLY A 221 -17.21 7.08 3.89
N ALA A 222 -18.50 7.00 4.16
CA ALA A 222 -19.07 6.03 5.09
C ALA A 222 -18.78 4.58 4.66
N MET A 223 -18.83 4.29 3.37
CA MET A 223 -18.55 2.97 2.81
C MET A 223 -17.13 2.49 3.17
N THR A 224 -16.13 3.37 3.18
CA THR A 224 -14.74 3.02 3.50
C THR A 224 -14.53 2.54 4.93
N ILE A 225 -15.42 2.94 5.84
CA ILE A 225 -15.38 2.57 7.27
C ILE A 225 -16.34 1.43 7.56
N ILE A 226 -17.57 1.49 7.07
CA ILE A 226 -18.62 0.54 7.40
C ILE A 226 -18.33 -0.85 6.82
N PHE A 227 -17.87 -0.94 5.58
CA PHE A 227 -17.65 -2.24 4.93
C PHE A 227 -16.62 -3.10 5.64
N PRO A 228 -15.41 -2.63 5.99
CA PRO A 228 -14.47 -3.45 6.75
C PRO A 228 -15.03 -3.86 8.12
N LEU A 229 -15.82 -3.01 8.80
CA LEU A 229 -16.48 -3.37 10.05
C LEU A 229 -17.52 -4.47 9.85
N VAL A 230 -18.35 -4.37 8.81
CA VAL A 230 -19.34 -5.41 8.47
C VAL A 230 -18.64 -6.73 8.14
N VAL A 231 -17.58 -6.70 7.33
CA VAL A 231 -16.82 -7.90 6.98
C VAL A 231 -16.15 -8.54 8.21
N ALA A 232 -15.71 -7.74 9.17
CA ALA A 232 -15.09 -8.22 10.40
C ALA A 232 -16.09 -8.85 11.35
N PHE A 233 -17.23 -8.18 11.62
CA PHE A 233 -18.11 -8.56 12.72
C PHE A 233 -19.34 -9.37 12.29
N LEU A 234 -19.82 -9.24 11.04
CA LEU A 234 -20.97 -10.00 10.57
C LEU A 234 -20.73 -11.52 10.56
N PRO A 235 -19.58 -12.06 10.14
CA PRO A 235 -19.30 -13.49 10.23
C PRO A 235 -19.35 -14.00 11.67
N MET A 236 -18.86 -13.24 12.65
CA MET A 236 -18.91 -13.62 14.06
C MET A 236 -20.35 -13.80 14.56
N ALA A 237 -21.29 -13.00 14.05
CA ALA A 237 -22.71 -13.16 14.36
C ALA A 237 -23.30 -14.46 13.78
N PHE A 238 -22.65 -15.06 12.78
CA PHE A 238 -23.00 -16.37 12.22
C PHE A 238 -22.19 -17.54 12.78
N GLY A 239 -21.41 -17.30 13.85
CA GLY A 239 -20.69 -18.35 14.57
C GLY A 239 -19.26 -18.59 14.09
N TYR A 240 -18.70 -17.75 13.23
CA TYR A 240 -17.27 -17.78 12.91
C TYR A 240 -16.46 -17.24 14.08
N THR A 241 -15.25 -17.77 14.24
CA THR A 241 -14.30 -17.29 15.26
C THR A 241 -13.73 -15.92 14.86
N GLY A 242 -13.11 -15.23 15.82
CA GLY A 242 -12.42 -13.97 15.56
C GLY A 242 -11.29 -14.14 14.53
N GLN A 243 -10.51 -15.20 14.63
CA GLN A 243 -9.43 -15.51 13.68
C GLN A 243 -9.95 -15.81 12.27
N GLU A 244 -11.03 -16.59 12.13
CA GLU A 244 -11.65 -16.81 10.82
C GLU A 244 -12.19 -15.51 10.21
N SER A 245 -12.79 -14.64 11.03
CA SER A 245 -13.24 -13.32 10.62
C SER A 245 -12.07 -12.41 10.23
N ALA A 246 -10.94 -12.50 10.92
CA ALA A 246 -9.70 -11.79 10.56
C ALA A 246 -9.16 -12.25 9.21
N GLU A 247 -9.14 -13.57 8.93
CA GLU A 247 -8.74 -14.06 7.60
C GLU A 247 -9.68 -13.56 6.49
N MET A 248 -11.00 -13.55 6.74
CA MET A 248 -11.98 -12.99 5.79
C MET A 248 -11.76 -11.51 5.54
N LEU A 249 -11.52 -10.72 6.60
CA LEU A 249 -11.19 -9.30 6.50
C LEU A 249 -9.89 -9.09 5.72
N GLY A 250 -8.88 -9.94 5.96
CA GLY A 250 -7.64 -9.94 5.19
C GLY A 250 -7.87 -10.17 3.70
N GLY A 251 -8.72 -11.12 3.34
CA GLY A 251 -9.15 -11.36 1.94
C GLY A 251 -9.83 -10.13 1.33
N TYR A 252 -10.75 -9.52 2.07
CA TYR A 252 -11.43 -8.29 1.67
C TYR A 252 -10.43 -7.13 1.42
N MET A 253 -9.52 -6.88 2.36
CA MET A 253 -8.51 -5.84 2.24
C MET A 253 -7.60 -6.07 1.02
N ALA A 254 -7.21 -7.33 0.75
CA ALA A 254 -6.43 -7.69 -0.44
C ALA A 254 -7.20 -7.37 -1.74
N GLY A 255 -8.48 -7.70 -1.79
CA GLY A 255 -9.37 -7.36 -2.91
C GLY A 255 -9.45 -5.85 -3.16
N VAL A 256 -9.68 -5.07 -2.11
CA VAL A 256 -9.71 -3.59 -2.16
C VAL A 256 -8.38 -3.04 -2.69
N ALA A 257 -7.26 -3.55 -2.18
CA ALA A 257 -5.93 -3.05 -2.55
C ALA A 257 -5.64 -3.31 -4.04
N VAL A 258 -5.80 -4.55 -4.51
CA VAL A 258 -5.49 -4.93 -5.90
C VAL A 258 -6.40 -4.18 -6.89
N SER A 259 -7.72 -4.25 -6.68
CA SER A 259 -8.69 -3.58 -7.55
C SER A 259 -8.56 -2.06 -7.49
N GLY A 260 -8.36 -1.49 -6.28
CA GLY A 260 -8.21 -0.05 -6.08
C GLY A 260 -6.98 0.52 -6.77
N VAL A 261 -5.84 -0.17 -6.73
CA VAL A 261 -4.61 0.27 -7.44
C VAL A 261 -4.81 0.28 -8.95
N LEU A 262 -5.36 -0.80 -9.50
CA LEU A 262 -5.63 -0.90 -10.94
C LEU A 262 -6.60 0.19 -11.40
N TRP A 263 -7.70 0.37 -10.66
CA TRP A 263 -8.75 1.33 -10.97
C TRP A 263 -8.25 2.77 -10.89
N ALA A 264 -7.43 3.09 -9.87
CA ALA A 264 -6.85 4.40 -9.69
C ALA A 264 -5.86 4.79 -10.80
N ILE A 265 -4.94 3.89 -11.18
CA ILE A 265 -3.99 4.13 -12.27
C ILE A 265 -4.74 4.33 -13.58
N PHE A 266 -5.70 3.47 -13.86
CA PHE A 266 -6.56 3.57 -15.04
C PHE A 266 -7.24 4.93 -15.14
N GLN A 267 -7.95 5.35 -14.09
CA GLN A 267 -8.74 6.58 -14.10
C GLN A 267 -7.87 7.83 -14.21
N ASN A 268 -6.78 7.93 -13.43
CA ASN A 268 -5.90 9.08 -13.47
C ASN A 268 -5.24 9.26 -14.85
N ASN A 269 -4.80 8.15 -15.46
CA ASN A 269 -4.15 8.21 -16.77
C ASN A 269 -5.14 8.43 -17.91
N ALA A 270 -6.34 7.86 -17.84
CA ALA A 270 -7.39 8.13 -18.82
C ALA A 270 -7.80 9.60 -18.79
N GLY A 271 -8.08 10.15 -17.58
CA GLY A 271 -8.48 11.55 -17.41
C GLY A 271 -7.43 12.52 -17.92
N GLY A 272 -6.17 12.36 -17.50
CA GLY A 272 -5.07 13.21 -17.99
C GLY A 272 -4.79 13.06 -19.49
N ALA A 273 -5.14 11.91 -20.08
CA ALA A 273 -4.99 11.70 -21.52
C ALA A 273 -6.07 12.42 -22.32
N TRP A 274 -7.34 12.40 -21.86
CA TRP A 274 -8.41 13.16 -22.53
C TRP A 274 -8.20 14.66 -22.45
N ASP A 275 -7.77 15.17 -21.28
CA ASP A 275 -7.52 16.59 -21.11
C ASP A 275 -6.39 17.08 -22.04
N ASN A 276 -5.28 16.38 -22.08
CA ASN A 276 -4.19 16.72 -23.03
C ASN A 276 -4.58 16.50 -24.50
N ALA A 277 -5.54 15.62 -24.79
CA ALA A 277 -6.10 15.51 -26.13
C ALA A 277 -6.93 16.77 -26.49
N LYS A 278 -7.76 17.29 -25.57
CA LYS A 278 -8.46 18.57 -25.72
C LYS A 278 -7.48 19.73 -25.94
N LYS A 279 -6.45 19.85 -25.09
CA LYS A 279 -5.40 20.87 -25.21
C LYS A 279 -4.64 20.82 -26.54
N SER A 280 -4.52 19.64 -27.14
CA SER A 280 -3.92 19.52 -28.49
C SER A 280 -4.67 20.31 -29.55
N PHE A 281 -6.00 20.41 -29.45
CA PHE A 281 -6.82 21.22 -30.37
C PHE A 281 -6.72 22.72 -30.07
N GLU A 282 -6.51 23.12 -28.85
CA GLU A 282 -6.32 24.52 -28.45
C GLU A 282 -5.01 25.06 -29.05
N ALA A 283 -3.96 24.27 -29.07
CA ALA A 283 -2.69 24.57 -29.70
C ALA A 283 -2.69 24.40 -31.24
N GLY A 284 -3.68 23.71 -31.78
CA GLY A 284 -3.72 23.27 -33.18
C GLY A 284 -3.00 21.94 -33.39
N VAL A 285 -3.69 20.97 -33.98
CA VAL A 285 -3.15 19.61 -34.21
C VAL A 285 -3.49 19.12 -35.61
N MET A 286 -2.56 18.39 -36.21
CA MET A 286 -2.72 17.81 -37.54
C MET A 286 -3.57 16.52 -37.45
N ILE A 287 -4.66 16.47 -38.20
CA ILE A 287 -5.50 15.27 -38.39
C ILE A 287 -5.65 15.02 -39.86
N ASP A 288 -5.26 13.85 -40.33
CA ASP A 288 -5.37 13.42 -41.73
C ASP A 288 -4.82 14.45 -42.79
N GLY A 289 -3.80 15.22 -42.41
CA GLY A 289 -3.16 16.19 -43.24
C GLY A 289 -3.75 17.63 -43.16
N GLU A 290 -4.77 17.84 -42.35
CA GLU A 290 -5.37 19.15 -42.12
C GLU A 290 -5.15 19.65 -40.69
N MET A 291 -4.82 20.94 -40.52
CA MET A 291 -4.68 21.57 -39.21
C MET A 291 -6.08 21.78 -38.60
N THR A 292 -6.30 21.21 -37.43
CA THR A 292 -7.59 21.27 -36.72
C THR A 292 -7.40 22.03 -35.41
N TYR A 293 -8.29 22.97 -35.13
CA TYR A 293 -8.19 23.93 -34.03
C TYR A 293 -9.41 23.87 -33.09
N LYS A 294 -9.32 24.65 -32.00
CA LYS A 294 -10.42 24.94 -31.07
C LYS A 294 -11.71 25.30 -31.83
N GLY A 295 -12.86 24.77 -31.40
CA GLY A 295 -14.15 25.00 -32.00
C GLY A 295 -14.58 24.03 -33.11
N SER A 296 -13.66 23.18 -33.63
CA SER A 296 -13.96 22.12 -34.59
C SER A 296 -14.85 21.03 -33.97
N GLU A 297 -15.52 20.21 -34.79
CA GLU A 297 -16.30 19.06 -34.32
C GLU A 297 -15.41 18.03 -33.57
N ALA A 298 -14.18 17.84 -34.02
CA ALA A 298 -13.22 16.99 -33.32
C ALA A 298 -12.83 17.57 -31.94
N HIS A 299 -12.66 18.89 -31.83
CA HIS A 299 -12.46 19.55 -30.53
C HIS A 299 -13.66 19.34 -29.60
N LYS A 300 -14.90 19.50 -30.08
CA LYS A 300 -16.12 19.23 -29.28
C LYS A 300 -16.19 17.80 -28.79
N ALA A 301 -15.76 16.84 -29.62
CA ALA A 301 -15.64 15.44 -29.21
C ALA A 301 -14.58 15.24 -28.12
N ALA A 302 -13.45 15.94 -28.22
CA ALA A 302 -12.38 15.92 -27.20
C ALA A 302 -12.84 16.54 -25.88
N VAL A 303 -13.60 17.65 -25.91
CA VAL A 303 -14.25 18.26 -24.71
C VAL A 303 -15.20 17.28 -24.04
N THR A 304 -15.94 16.48 -24.81
CA THR A 304 -16.81 15.44 -24.23
C THR A 304 -15.99 14.36 -23.50
N GLY A 305 -14.86 13.94 -24.06
CA GLY A 305 -13.96 13.00 -23.41
C GLY A 305 -13.33 13.56 -22.14
N ASP A 306 -12.92 14.82 -22.17
CA ASP A 306 -12.40 15.55 -21.01
C ASP A 306 -13.44 15.63 -19.88
N THR A 307 -14.69 15.95 -20.22
CA THR A 307 -15.81 15.96 -19.25
C THR A 307 -16.02 14.62 -18.56
N VAL A 308 -15.77 13.49 -19.23
CA VAL A 308 -15.76 12.16 -18.63
C VAL A 308 -14.50 11.96 -17.80
N GLY A 309 -13.38 12.49 -18.24
CA GLY A 309 -12.06 12.34 -17.63
C GLY A 309 -11.86 13.11 -16.33
N ASP A 310 -12.46 14.29 -16.21
CA ASP A 310 -12.32 15.14 -15.03
C ASP A 310 -12.75 14.45 -13.72
N PRO A 311 -13.95 13.84 -13.61
CA PRO A 311 -14.30 13.05 -12.43
C PRO A 311 -13.34 11.89 -12.17
N PHE A 312 -12.74 11.30 -13.21
CA PHE A 312 -11.77 10.21 -13.08
C PHE A 312 -10.46 10.70 -12.46
N LYS A 313 -9.86 11.77 -13.04
CA LYS A 313 -8.54 12.24 -12.63
C LYS A 313 -8.55 13.06 -11.35
N ASP A 314 -9.63 13.80 -11.08
CA ASP A 314 -9.67 14.82 -10.02
C ASP A 314 -10.50 14.41 -8.80
N THR A 315 -11.33 13.37 -8.90
CA THR A 315 -12.16 12.91 -7.78
C THR A 315 -12.02 11.43 -7.51
N SER A 316 -12.50 10.57 -8.40
CA SER A 316 -12.57 9.12 -8.17
C SER A 316 -11.19 8.46 -8.08
N GLY A 317 -10.31 8.74 -9.03
CA GLY A 317 -8.96 8.17 -9.05
C GLY A 317 -8.12 8.50 -7.81
N PRO A 318 -7.96 9.78 -7.44
CA PRO A 318 -7.25 10.17 -6.22
C PRO A 318 -7.85 9.60 -4.94
N SER A 319 -9.18 9.49 -4.86
CA SER A 319 -9.88 8.97 -3.69
C SER A 319 -9.61 7.49 -3.43
N MET A 320 -9.19 6.72 -4.44
CA MET A 320 -8.77 5.32 -4.27
C MET A 320 -7.58 5.18 -3.32
N ASN A 321 -6.65 6.15 -3.30
CA ASN A 321 -5.55 6.18 -2.35
C ASN A 321 -6.06 6.18 -0.90
N ILE A 322 -7.09 6.99 -0.63
CA ILE A 322 -7.72 7.08 0.69
C ILE A 322 -8.48 5.78 1.01
N LEU A 323 -9.26 5.27 0.07
CA LEU A 323 -10.02 4.02 0.23
C LEU A 323 -9.10 2.86 0.63
N ILE A 324 -7.98 2.65 -0.09
CA ILE A 324 -7.02 1.56 0.17
C ILE A 324 -6.43 1.70 1.58
N LYS A 325 -5.89 2.87 1.92
CA LYS A 325 -5.24 3.11 3.21
C LYS A 325 -6.22 3.03 4.37
N LEU A 326 -7.39 3.66 4.26
CA LEU A 326 -8.36 3.71 5.33
C LEU A 326 -8.95 2.32 5.62
N THR A 327 -9.21 1.52 4.59
CA THR A 327 -9.64 0.13 4.74
C THR A 327 -8.63 -0.68 5.57
N CYS A 328 -7.34 -0.59 5.24
CA CYS A 328 -6.29 -1.30 5.97
C CYS A 328 -6.09 -0.74 7.38
N LEU A 329 -6.22 0.58 7.56
CA LEU A 329 -6.12 1.21 8.87
C LEU A 329 -7.28 0.79 9.79
N VAL A 330 -8.52 0.77 9.29
CA VAL A 330 -9.68 0.26 10.04
C VAL A 330 -9.45 -1.19 10.42
N GLY A 331 -8.99 -2.03 9.48
CA GLY A 331 -8.64 -3.42 9.76
C GLY A 331 -7.62 -3.55 10.89
N LEU A 332 -6.55 -2.75 10.87
CA LEU A 332 -5.53 -2.76 11.91
C LEU A 332 -6.06 -2.31 13.28
N VAL A 333 -6.91 -1.27 13.31
CA VAL A 333 -7.50 -0.76 14.56
C VAL A 333 -8.38 -1.80 15.25
N ILE A 334 -9.12 -2.60 14.46
CA ILE A 334 -9.98 -3.66 15.03
C ILE A 334 -9.27 -5.01 15.20
N ALA A 335 -8.05 -5.16 14.70
CA ALA A 335 -7.29 -6.40 14.76
C ALA A 335 -7.21 -7.02 16.18
N PRO A 336 -6.94 -6.24 17.25
CA PRO A 336 -6.91 -6.79 18.60
C PRO A 336 -8.25 -7.36 19.09
N ILE A 337 -9.38 -6.92 18.52
CA ILE A 337 -10.71 -7.43 18.87
C ILE A 337 -10.98 -8.78 18.20
N LEU A 338 -10.33 -9.04 17.05
CA LEU A 338 -10.47 -10.26 16.28
C LEU A 338 -9.48 -11.36 16.70
N GLY A 339 -8.41 -10.98 17.39
CA GLY A 339 -7.44 -11.93 17.96
C GLY A 339 -7.98 -12.60 19.22
N ASP A 340 -7.37 -13.70 19.62
CA ASP A 340 -7.80 -14.52 20.79
C ASP A 340 -7.46 -13.90 22.16
N GLY A 341 -7.53 -12.59 22.32
CA GLY A 341 -7.47 -11.93 23.64
C GLY A 341 -6.28 -12.32 24.55
N HIS A 342 -5.27 -12.99 24.02
CA HIS A 342 -4.02 -13.18 24.75
C HIS A 342 -3.34 -11.83 24.93
N ASP A 343 -3.04 -11.49 26.16
CA ASP A 343 -2.48 -10.26 26.70
C ASP A 343 -1.31 -9.64 25.88
N THR A 344 -1.58 -9.24 24.64
CA THR A 344 -0.64 -8.42 23.84
C THR A 344 -0.57 -6.98 24.36
N HIS A 345 -1.46 -6.60 25.29
CA HIS A 345 -1.44 -5.27 25.91
C HIS A 345 -0.22 -5.01 26.80
N SER A 346 0.44 -6.05 27.30
CA SER A 346 1.69 -5.89 28.08
C SER A 346 2.94 -5.75 27.21
N GLU A 347 2.94 -6.26 25.98
CA GLU A 347 4.10 -6.10 25.07
C GLU A 347 4.02 -4.85 24.17
N VAL A 348 2.83 -4.39 23.78
CA VAL A 348 2.69 -3.23 22.88
C VAL A 348 2.84 -1.88 23.62
N ALA A 349 2.51 -1.82 24.91
CA ALA A 349 2.73 -0.63 25.74
C ALA A 349 4.22 -0.40 26.06
N SER A 350 5.08 -1.37 25.78
CA SER A 350 6.54 -1.32 25.91
C SER A 350 7.27 -1.08 24.59
N ALA A 351 6.59 -0.71 23.50
CA ALA A 351 7.25 -0.30 22.26
C ALA A 351 7.85 1.10 22.41
N ALA A 352 8.86 1.20 23.22
CA ALA A 352 9.97 2.12 23.03
C ALA A 352 10.64 1.86 21.66
N PRO A 353 11.43 2.77 21.09
CA PRO A 353 11.85 2.81 19.69
C PRO A 353 12.39 1.46 19.23
N VAL A 354 12.03 1.08 18.00
CA VAL A 354 12.37 -0.17 17.31
C VAL A 354 13.83 -0.52 17.55
N GLU A 355 14.11 -1.24 18.63
CA GLU A 355 15.24 -2.12 18.68
C GLU A 355 14.88 -3.31 17.78
N LEU A 356 15.72 -3.58 16.81
CA LEU A 356 15.71 -4.76 15.95
C LEU A 356 15.33 -5.96 16.81
N ARG A 357 14.14 -6.55 16.63
CA ARG A 357 13.86 -7.89 17.15
C ARG A 357 14.82 -8.82 16.42
N GLN A 358 15.92 -9.09 17.08
CA GLN A 358 16.80 -10.17 16.70
C GLN A 358 16.01 -11.47 16.96
N GLU A 359 15.93 -12.33 15.98
CA GLU A 359 15.23 -13.60 16.11
C GLU A 359 15.85 -14.41 17.26
N VAL A 360 15.04 -14.74 18.26
CA VAL A 360 15.42 -15.74 19.27
C VAL A 360 15.53 -17.08 18.56
N MET A 361 16.76 -17.49 18.32
CA MET A 361 17.04 -18.76 17.67
C MET A 361 16.95 -19.90 18.68
N LYS A 362 16.10 -20.90 18.41
CA LYS A 362 16.06 -22.15 19.17
C LYS A 362 16.79 -23.23 18.40
N MET A 363 17.84 -23.73 18.98
CA MET A 363 18.64 -24.79 18.40
C MET A 363 18.45 -26.10 19.18
N LYS A 364 18.15 -27.18 18.46
CA LYS A 364 18.04 -28.51 19.03
C LYS A 364 19.06 -29.42 18.37
N LEU A 365 19.91 -30.03 19.18
CA LEU A 365 20.83 -31.07 18.77
C LEU A 365 20.44 -32.41 19.41
N LYS A 366 20.52 -33.50 18.67
CA LYS A 366 20.25 -34.85 19.19
C LYS A 366 21.34 -35.81 18.74
N GLY A 367 21.94 -36.49 19.73
CA GLY A 367 22.86 -37.60 19.47
C GLY A 367 24.20 -37.19 18.88
N VAL A 368 24.67 -35.96 19.18
CA VAL A 368 25.99 -35.48 18.80
C VAL A 368 27.02 -36.01 19.78
N ASP A 369 28.16 -36.47 19.27
CA ASP A 369 29.27 -36.95 20.09
C ASP A 369 30.08 -35.74 20.62
N ALA A 370 30.32 -35.70 21.92
CA ALA A 370 31.16 -34.72 22.58
C ALA A 370 32.25 -35.37 23.45
N ASN A 371 33.42 -34.73 23.51
CA ASN A 371 34.49 -35.14 24.41
C ASN A 371 34.31 -34.47 25.78
N VAL A 372 34.21 -35.25 26.82
CA VAL A 372 34.18 -34.78 28.22
C VAL A 372 35.53 -34.94 28.86
N HIS A 373 36.02 -33.85 29.47
CA HIS A 373 37.24 -33.82 30.25
C HIS A 373 36.95 -33.30 31.66
N GLY A 374 37.16 -34.14 32.68
CA GLY A 374 36.90 -33.68 34.04
C GLY A 374 37.23 -34.73 35.10
N PRO A 375 37.13 -34.33 36.39
CA PRO A 375 37.48 -35.19 37.51
C PRO A 375 36.49 -36.37 37.72
N VAL A 376 35.26 -36.24 37.17
CA VAL A 376 34.17 -37.22 37.37
C VAL A 376 34.04 -38.17 36.19
N PHE A 377 34.35 -37.72 34.99
CA PHE A 377 34.30 -38.50 33.77
C PHE A 377 35.28 -37.98 32.73
N GLN A 378 35.89 -38.89 31.98
CA GLN A 378 36.72 -38.56 30.84
C GLN A 378 36.43 -39.56 29.72
N GLY A 379 35.88 -39.04 28.60
CA GLY A 379 35.51 -39.86 27.47
C GLY A 379 34.48 -39.25 26.55
N LEU A 380 33.99 -40.05 25.61
CA LEU A 380 32.93 -39.66 24.67
C LEU A 380 31.53 -39.81 25.29
N VAL A 381 30.71 -38.80 25.14
CA VAL A 381 29.30 -38.84 25.53
C VAL A 381 28.42 -38.42 24.34
N LYS A 382 27.20 -38.91 24.30
CA LYS A 382 26.15 -38.44 23.39
C LYS A 382 25.41 -37.30 24.05
N VAL A 383 25.27 -36.20 23.32
CA VAL A 383 24.62 -34.98 23.76
C VAL A 383 23.28 -34.82 23.07
N ALA A 384 22.24 -34.58 23.86
CA ALA A 384 20.98 -34.00 23.39
C ALA A 384 20.84 -32.60 24.02
N MET A 385 20.76 -31.58 23.20
CA MET A 385 20.83 -30.19 23.65
C MET A 385 19.66 -29.37 23.11
N ASP A 386 19.07 -28.56 23.97
CA ASP A 386 18.17 -27.49 23.65
C ASP A 386 18.78 -26.14 24.07
N VAL A 387 18.97 -25.21 23.12
CA VAL A 387 19.58 -23.90 23.36
C VAL A 387 18.66 -22.83 22.83
N THR A 388 18.50 -21.76 23.63
CA THR A 388 17.82 -20.53 23.25
C THR A 388 18.87 -19.41 23.17
N VAL A 389 18.99 -18.77 22.01
CA VAL A 389 19.94 -17.69 21.75
C VAL A 389 19.16 -16.43 21.40
N ASP A 390 19.45 -15.34 22.10
CA ASP A 390 18.96 -14.01 21.80
C ASP A 390 20.15 -13.14 21.37
N SER A 391 20.11 -12.70 20.12
CA SER A 391 21.24 -12.03 19.49
C SER A 391 22.43 -12.98 19.37
N ASP A 392 23.54 -12.69 20.01
CA ASP A 392 24.71 -13.55 20.09
C ASP A 392 24.89 -14.15 21.52
N ARG A 393 23.85 -13.98 22.38
CA ARG A 393 23.91 -14.45 23.76
C ARG A 393 23.01 -15.64 23.99
N VAL A 394 23.56 -16.67 24.61
CA VAL A 394 22.80 -17.83 25.08
C VAL A 394 22.03 -17.42 26.33
N THR A 395 20.71 -17.48 26.26
CA THR A 395 19.81 -17.14 27.39
C THR A 395 19.38 -18.37 28.16
N GLU A 396 19.43 -19.54 27.52
CA GLU A 396 19.15 -20.83 28.16
C GLU A 396 19.83 -21.93 27.34
N ALA A 397 20.59 -22.81 28.01
CA ALA A 397 21.13 -24.03 27.43
C ALA A 397 20.93 -25.19 28.39
N VAL A 398 20.26 -26.24 27.93
CA VAL A 398 20.08 -27.51 28.66
C VAL A 398 20.58 -28.65 27.81
N MET A 399 21.52 -29.44 28.35
CA MET A 399 22.09 -30.57 27.66
C MET A 399 22.00 -31.85 28.50
N ASN A 400 21.55 -32.91 27.94
CA ASN A 400 21.64 -34.26 28.55
C ASN A 400 22.84 -34.99 27.98
N LEU A 401 23.69 -35.46 28.86
CA LEU A 401 24.95 -36.14 28.58
C LEU A 401 24.83 -37.62 28.96
N THR A 402 25.14 -38.54 28.06
CA THR A 402 25.05 -39.95 28.34
C THR A 402 26.24 -40.68 27.68
N SER A 403 27.03 -41.41 28.45
CA SER A 403 28.08 -42.27 27.87
C SER A 403 27.48 -43.49 27.13
N GLU A 404 28.20 -44.05 26.13
CA GLU A 404 27.70 -45.19 25.35
C GLU A 404 27.41 -46.42 26.19
N ASP A 405 28.17 -46.63 27.27
CA ASP A 405 28.01 -47.76 28.19
C ASP A 405 27.03 -47.49 29.34
N GLY A 406 26.42 -46.29 29.37
CA GLY A 406 25.50 -45.87 30.42
C GLY A 406 26.15 -45.62 31.79
N SER A 407 27.47 -45.63 31.88
CA SER A 407 28.23 -45.45 33.14
C SER A 407 28.20 -43.99 33.62
N PHE A 408 27.92 -43.03 32.71
CA PHE A 408 27.82 -41.60 33.04
C PHE A 408 26.55 -41.05 32.44
N GLU A 409 25.72 -40.41 33.29
CA GLU A 409 24.56 -39.61 32.94
C GLU A 409 24.61 -38.31 33.73
N ALA A 410 24.47 -37.17 33.04
CA ALA A 410 24.46 -35.88 33.65
C ALA A 410 23.64 -34.88 32.85
N THR A 411 23.23 -33.77 33.46
CA THR A 411 22.57 -32.65 32.80
C THR A 411 23.42 -31.41 32.99
N PHE A 412 23.75 -30.74 31.88
CA PHE A 412 24.36 -29.43 31.90
C PHE A 412 23.24 -28.38 31.76
N SER A 413 23.34 -27.30 32.54
CA SER A 413 22.47 -26.13 32.42
C SER A 413 23.28 -24.85 32.50
N SER A 414 22.95 -23.89 31.63
CA SER A 414 23.54 -22.56 31.62
C SER A 414 22.49 -21.51 31.24
N VAL A 415 22.66 -20.31 31.78
CA VAL A 415 21.90 -19.10 31.44
C VAL A 415 22.80 -18.02 30.84
N GLU A 416 24.08 -18.32 30.65
CA GLU A 416 25.07 -17.39 30.10
C GLU A 416 25.97 -18.11 29.08
N GLY A 417 26.09 -17.53 27.90
CA GLY A 417 26.98 -18.02 26.86
C GLY A 417 26.94 -17.11 25.62
N ILE A 418 27.75 -17.45 24.63
CA ILE A 418 27.86 -16.75 23.34
C ILE A 418 27.68 -17.75 22.23
N PHE A 419 26.94 -17.39 21.20
CA PHE A 419 26.80 -18.14 19.95
C PHE A 419 26.74 -17.17 18.76
N ASP A 420 27.76 -17.16 17.94
CA ASP A 420 27.88 -16.28 16.77
C ASP A 420 27.40 -16.93 15.44
N GLY A 421 26.72 -18.08 15.54
CA GLY A 421 26.28 -18.89 14.41
C GLY A 421 27.23 -20.01 14.02
N MET A 422 28.50 -19.92 14.35
CA MET A 422 29.55 -20.94 14.09
C MET A 422 30.21 -21.48 15.35
N MET A 423 30.43 -20.62 16.34
CA MET A 423 31.04 -21.00 17.63
C MET A 423 30.04 -20.85 18.77
N PHE A 424 29.96 -21.88 19.62
CA PHE A 424 29.18 -21.86 20.84
C PHE A 424 30.14 -22.00 22.02
N HIS A 425 29.94 -21.12 22.99
CA HIS A 425 30.61 -21.22 24.29
C HIS A 425 29.62 -20.89 25.39
N ALA A 426 29.50 -21.75 26.38
CA ALA A 426 28.68 -21.50 27.56
C ALA A 426 29.34 -22.11 28.81
N SER A 427 29.34 -21.29 29.89
CA SER A 427 29.72 -21.74 31.22
C SER A 427 28.49 -22.04 32.05
N GLY A 428 28.47 -23.15 32.77
CA GLY A 428 27.30 -23.57 33.52
C GLY A 428 27.60 -24.63 34.54
N THR A 429 26.56 -25.36 34.92
CA THR A 429 26.65 -26.40 35.92
C THR A 429 26.27 -27.78 35.32
N VAL A 430 27.12 -28.78 35.53
CA VAL A 430 26.81 -30.18 35.26
C VAL A 430 26.31 -30.82 36.55
N THR A 431 25.11 -31.41 36.49
CA THR A 431 24.52 -32.15 37.59
C THR A 431 24.51 -33.64 37.22
N THR A 432 25.18 -34.44 37.99
CA THR A 432 25.24 -35.89 37.78
C THR A 432 23.98 -36.57 38.37
N LYS A 433 23.78 -37.85 38.06
CA LYS A 433 22.61 -38.64 38.49
C LYS A 433 22.46 -38.77 40.01
N ASP A 434 23.56 -38.63 40.76
CA ASP A 434 23.59 -38.61 42.23
C ASP A 434 23.45 -37.21 42.82
N GLU A 435 22.97 -36.25 42.02
CA GLU A 435 22.73 -34.83 42.38
C GLU A 435 24.01 -34.05 42.72
N THR A 436 25.21 -34.56 42.42
CA THR A 436 26.44 -33.80 42.59
C THR A 436 26.59 -32.76 41.48
N GLN A 437 26.96 -31.54 41.84
CA GLN A 437 27.12 -30.41 40.91
C GLN A 437 28.58 -30.02 40.72
N PHE A 438 28.93 -29.76 39.47
CA PHE A 438 30.25 -29.32 39.04
C PHE A 438 30.13 -28.12 38.12
N ASN A 439 31.08 -27.20 38.14
CA ASN A 439 31.17 -26.19 37.11
C ASN A 439 31.67 -26.81 35.82
N ALA A 440 31.19 -26.35 34.70
CA ALA A 440 31.63 -26.85 33.40
C ALA A 440 31.56 -25.75 32.34
N ASP A 441 32.52 -25.87 31.41
CA ASP A 441 32.53 -25.04 30.19
C ASP A 441 32.25 -25.97 29.01
N VAL A 442 31.41 -25.46 28.09
CA VAL A 442 30.97 -26.19 26.89
C VAL A 442 31.30 -25.38 25.67
N ASP A 443 32.03 -26.00 24.75
CA ASP A 443 32.47 -25.42 23.50
C ASP A 443 32.13 -26.33 22.33
N PHE A 444 31.56 -25.82 21.26
CA PHE A 444 31.50 -26.50 19.99
C PHE A 444 31.59 -25.57 18.79
N HIS A 445 32.03 -26.10 17.66
CA HIS A 445 32.05 -25.41 16.38
C HIS A 445 31.06 -26.04 15.41
N ARG A 446 30.52 -25.26 14.51
CA ARG A 446 29.73 -25.73 13.36
C ARG A 446 30.47 -25.42 12.06
N ASN A 447 30.36 -26.31 11.10
CA ASN A 447 30.84 -26.07 9.75
C ASN A 447 29.84 -25.26 8.93
N GLU A 448 30.20 -24.86 7.70
CA GLU A 448 29.34 -24.09 6.78
C GLU A 448 28.03 -24.84 6.42
N ASN A 449 27.99 -26.17 6.58
CA ASN A 449 26.80 -26.98 6.35
C ASN A 449 25.88 -27.07 7.58
N GLY A 450 26.32 -26.52 8.73
CA GLY A 450 25.58 -26.54 9.99
C GLY A 450 25.82 -27.76 10.86
N ASP A 451 26.76 -28.69 10.49
CA ASP A 451 27.10 -29.82 11.31
C ASP A 451 28.01 -29.39 12.46
N VAL A 452 27.78 -29.98 13.64
CA VAL A 452 28.63 -29.75 14.83
C VAL A 452 29.92 -30.52 14.71
N ILE A 453 31.01 -29.80 14.88
CA ILE A 453 32.37 -30.32 14.91
C ILE A 453 33.08 -29.84 16.19
N ASP A 454 34.05 -30.58 16.67
CA ASP A 454 34.87 -30.24 17.84
C ASP A 454 34.06 -29.89 19.10
N PHE A 455 33.14 -30.79 19.50
CA PHE A 455 32.35 -30.61 20.70
C PHE A 455 33.12 -31.05 21.94
N ASN A 456 33.42 -30.13 22.85
CA ASN A 456 34.17 -30.34 24.05
C ASN A 456 33.42 -29.85 25.30
N ILE A 457 33.51 -30.60 26.38
CA ILE A 457 32.94 -30.26 27.69
C ILE A 457 34.05 -30.44 28.73
N ALA A 458 34.43 -29.33 29.36
CA ALA A 458 35.40 -29.33 30.47
C ALA A 458 34.64 -29.23 31.79
N ILE A 459 34.72 -30.25 32.64
CA ILE A 459 34.14 -30.26 34.00
C ILE A 459 35.25 -29.95 35.00
N HIS A 460 34.97 -28.94 35.87
CA HIS A 460 35.95 -28.42 36.84
C HIS A 460 35.59 -28.77 38.29
#